data_2270e55d44f7e45a5079092930ee06eb
#
_entry.id   2270e55d44f7e45a5079092930ee06eb
#
_cell.length_a   1.000
_cell.length_b   1.000
_cell.length_c   1.000
_cell.angle_alpha   90.00
_cell.angle_beta   90.00
_cell.angle_gamma   90.00
#
_symmetry.space_group_name_H-M   'P 1'
#
loop_
_entity.id
_entity.type
_entity.pdbx_description
1 polymer ?
#
loop_
_entity_poly.entity_id
_entity_poly.type
_entity_poly.pdbx_seq_one_letter_code
_entity_poly.pdbx_strand_id
1 'polypeptide(L)'
;MNLGRETETLEFKKSTGELKEGIISIGAILNKHQKGELYFGVRPDGTPIGQEISEKTLRDISQAISNHIEPQIFPEIQTVRIDGKECSLVRFEGYNAPYFAYDVARIRVADEDKVLSQQELVAYLRKQDGAEDAWERRVSNFLVEQVDGKLVERYIERGHEAKRIEFEYADKTSALNKLLLTEGEHLLNAGMVLFCESMYAELQMAIFAGTERLTFLDIQRHRGTVFELVALAEKYIMSNIHWRVHFDGSLQRKEIPEIPADAIREALINSFCHKDYGACQSNEVAIYKDRVEIYNPGSFPEGYKPEDFISGDERPVRRNPLITSILYYSKDVESFGTGLKRIADACNEANCRFAFKIMKSGFVVVFFRSESHDAQDNAQVGAQDAAQVGIRDKILACCQEPRSRIEIAAYCGYKSVRSLMQSHLKPLLESGQLRMTIPDKPNSRNQKYVAVKPEE
;
A
#
# COMPACT_ATOMS: atom_id res chain seq x y z
N MET A 1 -5.70 46.28 22.92
CA MET A 1 -4.78 45.19 22.44
C MET A 1 -5.58 44.29 21.54
N ASN A 2 -5.18 44.11 20.27
CA ASN A 2 -5.86 43.17 19.36
C ASN A 2 -5.28 41.77 19.57
N LEU A 3 -6.12 40.73 19.63
CA LEU A 3 -5.71 39.31 19.89
C LEU A 3 -5.20 38.61 18.63
N GLY A 4 -5.17 39.26 17.49
CA GLY A 4 -4.83 38.64 16.20
C GLY A 4 -6.04 38.03 15.49
N ARG A 5 -5.81 37.16 14.53
CA ARG A 5 -6.87 36.45 13.82
C ARG A 5 -7.13 35.07 14.42
N GLU A 6 -8.29 34.53 14.14
CA GLU A 6 -8.60 33.13 14.41
C GLU A 6 -7.56 32.20 13.81
N THR A 7 -7.29 31.07 14.49
CA THR A 7 -6.34 30.05 14.08
C THR A 7 -6.96 28.66 14.22
N GLU A 8 -6.21 27.64 13.93
CA GLU A 8 -6.66 26.25 14.13
C GLU A 8 -6.93 25.88 15.59
N THR A 9 -6.44 26.66 16.57
CA THR A 9 -6.60 26.43 18.02
C THR A 9 -7.22 27.60 18.77
N LEU A 10 -7.54 28.69 18.08
CA LEU A 10 -8.07 29.91 18.66
C LEU A 10 -9.32 30.36 17.88
N GLU A 11 -10.43 30.54 18.60
CA GLU A 11 -11.72 30.94 18.06
C GLU A 11 -12.30 32.14 18.77
N PHE A 12 -12.99 33.03 18.04
CA PHE A 12 -13.64 34.20 18.54
C PHE A 12 -15.14 34.22 18.24
N LYS A 13 -15.94 34.63 19.20
CA LYS A 13 -17.38 34.89 19.05
C LYS A 13 -17.74 36.24 19.60
N LYS A 14 -18.62 36.97 18.93
CA LYS A 14 -19.00 38.32 19.32
C LYS A 14 -19.72 38.33 20.67
N SER A 15 -20.48 37.31 20.97
CA SER A 15 -21.19 37.16 22.23
C SER A 15 -21.62 35.70 22.48
N THR A 16 -22.14 35.44 23.67
CA THR A 16 -22.79 34.15 23.99
C THR A 16 -24.07 33.88 23.19
N GLY A 17 -24.56 34.82 22.41
CA GLY A 17 -25.58 34.54 21.39
C GLY A 17 -25.12 33.57 20.30
N GLU A 18 -23.80 33.44 20.11
CA GLU A 18 -23.16 32.51 19.16
C GLU A 18 -22.59 31.27 19.89
N LEU A 19 -23.22 30.85 21.04
CA LEU A 19 -22.75 29.77 21.89
C LEU A 19 -22.73 28.43 21.15
N LYS A 20 -23.76 28.18 20.30
CA LYS A 20 -23.83 26.94 19.52
C LYS A 20 -22.66 26.81 18.54
N GLU A 21 -22.34 27.86 17.81
CA GLU A 21 -21.22 27.91 16.87
C GLU A 21 -19.89 27.75 17.62
N GLY A 22 -19.75 28.36 18.80
CA GLY A 22 -18.58 28.22 19.66
C GLY A 22 -18.36 26.76 20.10
N ILE A 23 -19.44 26.08 20.52
CA ILE A 23 -19.38 24.66 20.91
C ILE A 23 -19.01 23.76 19.72
N ILE A 24 -19.53 24.07 18.52
CA ILE A 24 -19.15 23.35 17.30
C ILE A 24 -17.65 23.51 17.03
N SER A 25 -17.11 24.71 17.16
CA SER A 25 -15.67 24.97 16.99
C SER A 25 -14.83 24.26 18.05
N ILE A 26 -15.28 24.19 19.31
CA ILE A 26 -14.60 23.39 20.35
C ILE A 26 -14.46 21.93 19.89
N GLY A 27 -15.54 21.28 19.45
CA GLY A 27 -15.49 19.89 18.98
C GLY A 27 -14.57 19.71 17.77
N ALA A 28 -14.62 20.63 16.80
CA ALA A 28 -13.79 20.60 15.61
C ALA A 28 -12.28 20.77 15.92
N ILE A 29 -11.94 21.68 16.85
CA ILE A 29 -10.57 21.92 17.30
C ILE A 29 -10.04 20.70 18.06
N LEU A 30 -10.82 20.14 18.97
CA LEU A 30 -10.45 18.94 19.74
C LEU A 30 -10.16 17.74 18.85
N ASN A 31 -10.89 17.58 17.75
CA ASN A 31 -10.68 16.51 16.79
C ASN A 31 -9.36 16.61 16.02
N LYS A 32 -8.72 17.76 16.00
CA LYS A 32 -7.45 17.95 15.30
C LYS A 32 -6.27 18.24 16.24
N HIS A 33 -6.47 19.08 17.25
CA HIS A 33 -5.39 19.67 18.05
C HIS A 33 -5.40 19.29 19.51
N GLN A 34 -6.45 18.60 20.00
CA GLN A 34 -6.60 18.13 21.39
C GLN A 34 -6.74 19.26 22.43
N LYS A 35 -6.52 20.52 22.09
CA LYS A 35 -6.65 21.68 22.96
C LYS A 35 -6.89 22.97 22.16
N GLY A 36 -7.52 23.94 22.79
CA GLY A 36 -7.74 25.25 22.20
C GLY A 36 -8.32 26.29 23.15
N GLU A 37 -8.56 27.48 22.63
CA GLU A 37 -9.16 28.59 23.33
C GLU A 37 -10.32 29.18 22.52
N LEU A 38 -11.42 29.52 23.20
CA LEU A 38 -12.58 30.19 22.65
C LEU A 38 -12.87 31.43 23.48
N TYR A 39 -12.99 32.57 22.79
CA TYR A 39 -13.36 33.86 23.43
C TYR A 39 -14.75 34.29 23.00
N PHE A 40 -15.59 34.69 23.97
CA PHE A 40 -16.82 35.42 23.73
C PHE A 40 -16.63 36.88 24.09
N GLY A 41 -17.15 37.79 23.26
CA GLY A 41 -16.95 39.25 23.36
C GLY A 41 -15.81 39.76 22.49
N VAL A 42 -15.38 39.00 21.48
CA VAL A 42 -14.30 39.33 20.55
C VAL A 42 -14.80 39.12 19.11
N ARG A 43 -14.45 40.05 18.20
CA ARG A 43 -14.73 39.89 16.77
C ARG A 43 -13.72 38.92 16.12
N PRO A 44 -14.05 38.33 14.95
CA PRO A 44 -13.13 37.43 14.20
C PRO A 44 -11.79 38.08 13.82
N ASP A 45 -11.73 39.42 13.77
CA ASP A 45 -10.49 40.17 13.52
C ASP A 45 -9.63 40.35 14.78
N GLY A 46 -10.04 39.76 15.92
CA GLY A 46 -9.36 39.84 17.22
C GLY A 46 -9.66 41.13 17.99
N THR A 47 -10.61 41.96 17.54
CA THR A 47 -10.99 43.21 18.22
C THR A 47 -11.94 42.91 19.38
N PRO A 48 -11.56 43.22 20.65
CA PRO A 48 -12.46 43.03 21.78
C PRO A 48 -13.61 44.04 21.72
N ILE A 49 -14.84 43.54 21.83
CA ILE A 49 -16.06 44.36 21.92
C ILE A 49 -16.65 44.32 23.32
N GLY A 50 -16.35 43.25 24.09
CA GLY A 50 -16.88 42.99 25.41
C GLY A 50 -18.33 42.51 25.39
N GLN A 51 -18.73 41.92 26.51
CA GLN A 51 -20.13 41.54 26.79
C GLN A 51 -20.38 41.61 28.29
N GLU A 52 -21.64 41.65 28.67
CA GLU A 52 -22.02 41.55 30.07
C GLU A 52 -21.86 40.11 30.55
N ILE A 53 -21.05 39.89 31.59
CA ILE A 53 -20.72 38.54 32.10
C ILE A 53 -21.16 38.47 33.57
N SER A 54 -22.00 37.48 33.86
CA SER A 54 -22.43 37.16 35.19
C SER A 54 -22.00 35.72 35.52
N GLU A 55 -22.05 35.31 36.80
CA GLU A 55 -21.84 33.90 37.18
C GLU A 55 -22.81 32.97 36.45
N LYS A 56 -24.03 33.45 36.16
CA LYS A 56 -24.99 32.70 35.35
C LYS A 56 -24.48 32.47 33.94
N THR A 57 -23.89 33.49 33.31
CA THR A 57 -23.32 33.41 31.95
C THR A 57 -22.26 32.32 31.88
N LEU A 58 -21.32 32.29 32.83
CA LEU A 58 -20.27 31.26 32.88
C LEU A 58 -20.85 29.86 33.11
N ARG A 59 -21.87 29.73 33.96
CA ARG A 59 -22.57 28.47 34.20
C ARG A 59 -23.32 27.97 32.97
N ASP A 60 -24.01 28.87 32.26
CA ASP A 60 -24.74 28.53 31.04
C ASP A 60 -23.79 28.02 29.94
N ILE A 61 -22.61 28.64 29.80
CA ILE A 61 -21.53 28.14 28.88
C ILE A 61 -21.09 26.73 29.29
N SER A 62 -20.76 26.53 30.55
CA SER A 62 -20.30 25.21 31.06
C SER A 62 -21.35 24.13 30.85
N GLN A 63 -22.61 24.44 31.12
CA GLN A 63 -23.71 23.49 31.00
C GLN A 63 -24.01 23.17 29.53
N ALA A 64 -23.93 24.16 28.65
CA ALA A 64 -24.10 23.93 27.22
C ALA A 64 -22.99 23.06 26.63
N ILE A 65 -21.73 23.25 27.02
CA ILE A 65 -20.60 22.38 26.62
C ILE A 65 -20.84 20.97 27.11
N SER A 66 -21.16 20.75 28.37
CA SER A 66 -21.44 19.42 28.94
C SER A 66 -22.61 18.71 28.26
N ASN A 67 -23.63 19.44 27.82
CA ASN A 67 -24.83 18.86 27.23
C ASN A 67 -24.68 18.52 25.75
N HIS A 68 -23.73 19.13 25.04
CA HIS A 68 -23.67 19.08 23.59
C HIS A 68 -22.31 18.63 23.03
N ILE A 69 -21.33 18.32 23.87
CA ILE A 69 -20.07 17.69 23.46
C ILE A 69 -19.97 16.30 24.03
N GLU A 70 -19.75 15.31 23.17
CA GLU A 70 -19.53 13.91 23.54
C GLU A 70 -18.25 13.41 22.82
N PRO A 71 -17.31 12.73 23.52
CA PRO A 71 -17.23 12.52 24.97
C PRO A 71 -17.15 13.82 25.78
N GLN A 72 -17.57 13.77 27.04
CA GLN A 72 -17.56 14.96 27.92
C GLN A 72 -16.16 15.53 28.12
N ILE A 73 -16.08 16.86 28.16
CA ILE A 73 -14.87 17.62 28.50
C ILE A 73 -15.15 18.53 29.69
N PHE A 74 -14.11 18.92 30.38
CA PHE A 74 -14.18 19.81 31.54
C PHE A 74 -13.34 21.07 31.29
N PRO A 75 -13.87 22.07 30.54
CA PRO A 75 -13.13 23.27 30.21
C PRO A 75 -12.95 24.20 31.42
N GLU A 76 -11.86 24.95 31.40
CA GLU A 76 -11.65 26.08 32.28
C GLU A 76 -12.35 27.31 31.72
N ILE A 77 -13.31 27.91 32.46
CA ILE A 77 -14.10 29.07 32.00
C ILE A 77 -13.86 30.21 32.96
N GLN A 78 -13.40 31.33 32.42
CA GLN A 78 -13.10 32.53 33.24
C GLN A 78 -13.46 33.82 32.53
N THR A 79 -13.70 34.88 33.31
CA THR A 79 -13.81 36.25 32.82
C THR A 79 -12.43 36.84 32.67
N VAL A 80 -12.13 37.41 31.52
CA VAL A 80 -10.88 38.12 31.22
C VAL A 80 -11.17 39.54 30.78
N ARG A 81 -10.30 40.49 31.15
CA ARG A 81 -10.45 41.91 30.75
C ARG A 81 -9.41 42.23 29.68
N ILE A 82 -9.89 42.60 28.49
CA ILE A 82 -9.07 42.93 27.31
C ILE A 82 -9.43 44.36 26.88
N ASP A 83 -8.45 45.27 26.90
CA ASP A 83 -8.65 46.71 26.64
C ASP A 83 -9.81 47.35 27.46
N GLY A 84 -9.92 46.97 28.73
CA GLY A 84 -10.94 47.45 29.63
C GLY A 84 -12.33 46.86 29.41
N LYS A 85 -12.50 45.94 28.46
CA LYS A 85 -13.75 45.23 28.13
C LYS A 85 -13.73 43.81 28.71
N GLU A 86 -14.85 43.37 29.24
CA GLU A 86 -15.01 42.05 29.81
C GLU A 86 -15.36 41.04 28.70
N CYS A 87 -14.60 39.93 28.63
CA CYS A 87 -14.78 38.83 27.70
C CYS A 87 -14.76 37.52 28.47
N SER A 88 -15.49 36.50 28.00
CA SER A 88 -15.37 35.14 28.56
C SER A 88 -14.33 34.37 27.77
N LEU A 89 -13.40 33.73 28.48
CA LEU A 89 -12.41 32.78 27.93
C LEU A 89 -12.76 31.38 28.34
N VAL A 90 -12.82 30.46 27.38
CA VAL A 90 -12.98 29.04 27.55
C VAL A 90 -11.71 28.38 27.06
N ARG A 91 -10.93 27.77 27.97
CA ARG A 91 -9.82 26.89 27.66
C ARG A 91 -10.26 25.44 27.75
N PHE A 92 -9.97 24.69 26.72
CA PHE A 92 -10.43 23.32 26.67
C PHE A 92 -9.32 22.40 26.16
N GLU A 93 -9.33 21.19 26.69
CA GLU A 93 -8.46 20.09 26.27
C GLU A 93 -9.23 18.78 26.30
N GLY A 94 -8.82 17.83 25.45
CA GLY A 94 -9.44 16.51 25.37
C GLY A 94 -8.64 15.57 24.50
N TYR A 95 -8.51 14.33 24.97
CA TYR A 95 -7.66 13.30 24.38
C TYR A 95 -8.46 12.09 23.86
N ASN A 96 -9.80 12.12 24.00
CA ASN A 96 -10.70 11.01 23.68
C ASN A 96 -11.50 11.28 22.38
N ALA A 97 -10.85 11.85 21.38
CA ALA A 97 -11.52 12.06 20.10
C ALA A 97 -11.97 10.69 19.49
N PRO A 98 -13.00 10.64 18.65
CA PRO A 98 -13.67 11.78 18.05
C PRO A 98 -14.68 12.45 18.99
N TYR A 99 -14.67 13.77 18.99
CA TYR A 99 -15.66 14.59 19.67
C TYR A 99 -16.80 14.94 18.73
N PHE A 100 -18.02 14.77 19.22
CA PHE A 100 -19.25 15.17 18.53
C PHE A 100 -19.79 16.41 19.20
N ALA A 101 -20.04 17.44 18.43
CA ALA A 101 -20.74 18.63 18.89
C ALA A 101 -22.11 18.67 18.20
N TYR A 102 -23.19 18.66 19.00
CA TYR A 102 -24.57 18.50 18.50
C TYR A 102 -24.70 17.28 17.59
N ASP A 103 -24.24 16.12 18.03
CA ASP A 103 -24.29 14.80 17.34
C ASP A 103 -23.52 14.74 16.00
N VAL A 104 -22.69 15.75 15.69
CA VAL A 104 -21.96 15.81 14.43
C VAL A 104 -20.47 15.97 14.69
N ALA A 105 -19.67 15.02 14.17
CA ALA A 105 -18.23 15.12 14.18
C ALA A 105 -17.74 16.08 13.10
N ARG A 106 -16.89 17.05 13.50
CA ARG A 106 -16.24 18.02 12.62
C ARG A 106 -14.75 18.07 12.89
N ILE A 107 -14.00 18.54 11.90
CA ILE A 107 -12.57 18.74 12.02
C ILE A 107 -12.21 20.18 11.61
N ARG A 108 -11.29 20.79 12.35
CA ARG A 108 -10.81 22.13 12.06
C ARG A 108 -9.86 22.13 10.86
N VAL A 109 -10.14 22.95 9.85
CA VAL A 109 -9.30 23.16 8.67
C VAL A 109 -9.10 24.65 8.49
N ALA A 110 -7.93 25.15 8.85
CA ALA A 110 -7.64 26.59 8.98
C ALA A 110 -8.60 27.27 9.99
N ASP A 111 -9.57 28.04 9.53
CA ASP A 111 -10.60 28.73 10.31
C ASP A 111 -12.01 28.18 10.08
N GLU A 112 -12.14 27.04 9.37
CA GLU A 112 -13.43 26.41 9.07
C GLU A 112 -13.63 25.08 9.83
N ASP A 113 -14.88 24.83 10.24
CA ASP A 113 -15.30 23.60 10.93
C ASP A 113 -15.99 22.64 9.94
N LYS A 114 -15.19 21.81 9.27
CA LYS A 114 -15.66 20.89 8.24
C LYS A 114 -16.31 19.64 8.85
N VAL A 115 -17.52 19.30 8.39
CA VAL A 115 -18.19 18.04 8.76
C VAL A 115 -17.43 16.86 8.19
N LEU A 116 -17.15 15.87 9.03
CA LEU A 116 -16.59 14.58 8.59
C LEU A 116 -17.68 13.74 7.92
N SER A 117 -17.45 13.29 6.69
CA SER A 117 -18.29 12.26 6.07
C SER A 117 -18.18 10.93 6.80
N GLN A 118 -19.12 10.00 6.58
CA GLN A 118 -19.05 8.67 7.17
C GLN A 118 -17.72 7.96 6.89
N GLN A 119 -17.20 8.09 5.65
CA GLN A 119 -15.91 7.49 5.29
C GLN A 119 -14.73 8.14 5.99
N GLU A 120 -14.72 9.47 6.09
CA GLU A 120 -13.69 10.21 6.82
C GLU A 120 -13.74 9.92 8.33
N LEU A 121 -14.94 9.81 8.92
CA LEU A 121 -15.10 9.45 10.33
C LEU A 121 -14.61 8.03 10.62
N VAL A 122 -14.94 7.05 9.76
CA VAL A 122 -14.42 5.68 9.89
C VAL A 122 -12.90 5.65 9.74
N ALA A 123 -12.34 6.40 8.78
CA ALA A 123 -10.89 6.52 8.61
C ALA A 123 -10.23 7.20 9.84
N TYR A 124 -10.89 8.22 10.39
CA TYR A 124 -10.45 8.91 11.59
C TYR A 124 -10.45 8.00 12.83
N LEU A 125 -11.53 7.24 13.06
CA LEU A 125 -11.62 6.24 14.13
C LEU A 125 -10.54 5.16 14.00
N ARG A 126 -10.32 4.63 12.79
CA ARG A 126 -9.24 3.66 12.52
C ARG A 126 -7.85 4.20 12.80
N LYS A 127 -7.63 5.50 12.60
CA LYS A 127 -6.34 6.18 12.84
C LYS A 127 -6.08 6.40 14.34
N GLN A 128 -7.13 6.52 15.13
CA GLN A 128 -7.08 6.72 16.59
C GLN A 128 -7.19 5.45 17.41
N ASP A 129 -7.57 4.32 16.77
CA ASP A 129 -7.57 3.01 17.42
C ASP A 129 -6.19 2.77 18.03
N GLY A 130 -6.05 3.04 19.32
CA GLY A 130 -4.84 2.77 20.09
C GLY A 130 -4.49 1.28 19.99
N ALA A 131 -3.31 0.88 20.42
CA ALA A 131 -2.83 -0.50 20.32
C ALA A 131 -3.79 -1.53 20.96
N GLU A 132 -4.66 -1.10 21.86
CA GLU A 132 -5.67 -1.96 22.52
C GLU A 132 -6.89 -2.24 21.64
N ASP A 133 -7.30 -1.31 20.77
CA ASP A 133 -8.43 -1.46 19.85
C ASP A 133 -8.01 -1.95 18.45
N ALA A 134 -6.72 -2.24 18.25
CA ALA A 134 -6.21 -2.74 16.98
C ALA A 134 -6.97 -4.00 16.54
N TRP A 135 -7.29 -4.11 15.24
CA TRP A 135 -8.04 -5.24 14.67
C TRP A 135 -7.53 -6.60 15.17
N GLU A 136 -6.22 -6.76 15.27
CA GLU A 136 -5.57 -8.02 15.66
C GLU A 136 -5.86 -8.46 17.11
N ARG A 137 -6.21 -7.50 18.02
CA ARG A 137 -6.51 -7.74 19.42
C ARG A 137 -7.99 -7.94 19.70
N ARG A 138 -8.88 -7.69 18.74
CA ARG A 138 -10.32 -7.92 18.91
C ARG A 138 -10.61 -9.41 19.00
N VAL A 139 -11.57 -9.77 19.82
CA VAL A 139 -12.04 -11.15 19.99
C VAL A 139 -12.69 -11.60 18.69
N SER A 140 -12.29 -12.75 18.20
CA SER A 140 -12.89 -13.39 17.02
C SER A 140 -14.04 -14.33 17.40
N ASN A 141 -14.80 -14.78 16.41
CA ASN A 141 -15.79 -15.83 16.60
C ASN A 141 -15.19 -17.25 16.62
N PHE A 142 -13.86 -17.39 16.55
CA PHE A 142 -13.17 -18.67 16.55
C PHE A 142 -12.83 -19.09 17.97
N LEU A 143 -13.10 -20.36 18.29
CA LEU A 143 -12.77 -20.94 19.57
C LEU A 143 -11.38 -21.58 19.55
N VAL A 144 -10.69 -21.58 20.69
CA VAL A 144 -9.41 -22.28 20.88
C VAL A 144 -9.50 -23.75 20.49
N GLU A 145 -10.68 -24.38 20.70
CA GLU A 145 -10.92 -25.78 20.35
C GLU A 145 -10.75 -26.08 18.84
N GLN A 146 -11.04 -25.12 17.98
CA GLN A 146 -10.93 -25.25 16.52
C GLN A 146 -9.49 -25.22 16.03
N VAL A 147 -8.52 -24.84 16.86
CA VAL A 147 -7.11 -24.81 16.49
C VAL A 147 -6.52 -26.23 16.46
N ASP A 148 -5.75 -26.53 15.39
CA ASP A 148 -4.94 -27.75 15.34
C ASP A 148 -3.81 -27.68 16.38
N GLY A 149 -3.88 -28.51 17.42
CA GLY A 149 -2.87 -28.58 18.49
C GLY A 149 -1.47 -28.90 17.98
N LYS A 150 -1.35 -29.72 16.91
CA LYS A 150 -0.06 -30.05 16.29
C LYS A 150 0.59 -28.86 15.60
N LEU A 151 -0.21 -27.92 15.08
CA LEU A 151 0.31 -26.70 14.50
C LEU A 151 0.93 -25.80 15.57
N VAL A 152 0.23 -25.65 16.71
CA VAL A 152 0.74 -24.89 17.86
C VAL A 152 1.97 -25.54 18.47
N GLU A 153 1.96 -26.86 18.64
CA GLU A 153 3.12 -27.63 19.15
C GLU A 153 4.37 -27.38 18.30
N ARG A 154 4.28 -27.61 17.00
CA ARG A 154 5.38 -27.35 16.05
C ARG A 154 5.86 -25.90 16.06
N TYR A 155 4.93 -24.95 16.23
CA TYR A 155 5.27 -23.55 16.35
C TYR A 155 6.09 -23.27 17.63
N ILE A 156 5.67 -23.81 18.79
CA ILE A 156 6.41 -23.69 20.06
C ILE A 156 7.79 -24.35 19.98
N GLU A 157 7.88 -25.56 19.41
CA GLU A 157 9.16 -26.27 19.21
C GLU A 157 10.14 -25.43 18.38
N ARG A 158 9.69 -24.87 17.23
CA ARG A 158 10.52 -23.98 16.40
C ARG A 158 10.97 -22.73 17.16
N GLY A 159 10.07 -22.11 17.94
CA GLY A 159 10.40 -20.96 18.76
C GLY A 159 11.40 -21.28 19.87
N HIS A 160 11.30 -22.48 20.43
CA HIS A 160 12.23 -22.98 21.44
C HIS A 160 13.63 -23.25 20.86
N GLU A 161 13.71 -23.91 19.70
CA GLU A 161 14.97 -24.11 18.95
C GLU A 161 15.61 -22.75 18.58
N ALA A 162 14.79 -21.75 18.29
CA ALA A 162 15.21 -20.39 18.02
C ALA A 162 15.68 -19.62 19.28
N LYS A 163 15.47 -20.17 20.47
CA LYS A 163 15.69 -19.51 21.78
C LYS A 163 14.89 -18.20 21.92
N ARG A 164 13.69 -18.15 21.32
CA ARG A 164 12.80 -17.00 21.34
C ARG A 164 11.52 -17.27 22.15
N ILE A 165 11.22 -18.55 22.44
CA ILE A 165 10.16 -19.01 23.34
C ILE A 165 10.82 -19.78 24.45
N GLU A 166 10.57 -19.41 25.70
CA GLU A 166 11.19 -20.03 26.89
C GLU A 166 10.34 -21.16 27.49
N PHE A 167 9.04 -21.17 27.21
CA PHE A 167 8.13 -22.16 27.77
C PHE A 167 7.97 -23.37 26.85
N GLU A 168 7.79 -24.54 27.46
CA GLU A 168 7.51 -25.79 26.76
C GLU A 168 6.01 -25.89 26.42
N TYR A 169 5.70 -26.63 25.36
CA TYR A 169 4.33 -26.96 24.99
C TYR A 169 3.75 -27.97 25.97
N ALA A 170 2.64 -27.64 26.64
CA ALA A 170 1.87 -28.53 27.49
C ALA A 170 0.56 -28.93 26.79
N ASP A 171 -0.19 -27.94 26.35
CA ASP A 171 -1.42 -28.06 25.58
C ASP A 171 -1.66 -26.77 24.78
N LYS A 172 -2.55 -26.83 23.77
CA LYS A 172 -2.81 -25.70 22.87
C LYS A 172 -3.41 -24.48 23.58
N THR A 173 -4.27 -24.69 24.57
CA THR A 173 -4.94 -23.60 25.31
C THR A 173 -3.94 -22.82 26.15
N SER A 174 -3.12 -23.53 26.90
CA SER A 174 -2.04 -22.93 27.70
C SER A 174 -1.04 -22.18 26.84
N ALA A 175 -0.64 -22.77 25.69
CA ALA A 175 0.30 -22.15 24.78
C ALA A 175 -0.26 -20.87 24.15
N LEU A 176 -1.49 -20.89 23.62
CA LEU A 176 -2.13 -19.73 23.02
C LEU A 176 -2.39 -18.60 24.03
N ASN A 177 -2.74 -18.95 25.28
CA ASN A 177 -2.87 -17.98 26.38
C ASN A 177 -1.52 -17.30 26.69
N LYS A 178 -0.43 -18.07 26.79
CA LYS A 178 0.92 -17.52 27.03
C LYS A 178 1.39 -16.62 25.87
N LEU A 179 0.93 -16.88 24.65
CA LEU A 179 1.20 -16.06 23.48
C LEU A 179 0.28 -14.82 23.39
N LEU A 180 -0.64 -14.62 24.34
CA LEU A 180 -1.62 -13.54 24.38
C LEU A 180 -2.54 -13.51 23.14
N LEU A 181 -2.93 -14.68 22.64
CA LEU A 181 -3.75 -14.85 21.44
C LEU A 181 -5.21 -15.21 21.74
N THR A 182 -5.61 -15.18 23.01
CA THR A 182 -6.94 -15.62 23.47
C THR A 182 -7.56 -14.65 24.44
N GLU A 183 -8.88 -14.63 24.48
CA GLU A 183 -9.68 -14.05 25.55
C GLU A 183 -10.78 -15.05 25.92
N GLY A 184 -10.66 -15.64 27.14
CA GLY A 184 -11.48 -16.78 27.55
C GLY A 184 -11.29 -17.99 26.63
N GLU A 185 -12.38 -18.50 26.06
CA GLU A 185 -12.36 -19.63 25.13
C GLU A 185 -12.19 -19.19 23.66
N HIS A 186 -12.19 -17.90 23.38
CA HIS A 186 -12.10 -17.34 22.05
C HIS A 186 -10.67 -16.95 21.67
N LEU A 187 -10.36 -17.09 20.38
CA LEU A 187 -9.15 -16.52 19.82
C LEU A 187 -9.31 -15.01 19.59
N LEU A 188 -8.24 -14.27 19.76
CA LEU A 188 -8.13 -12.94 19.16
C LEU A 188 -8.00 -13.08 17.63
N ASN A 189 -8.28 -12.01 16.87
CA ASN A 189 -8.14 -12.02 15.42
C ASN A 189 -6.71 -12.40 14.98
N ALA A 190 -5.68 -12.01 15.73
CA ALA A 190 -4.31 -12.45 15.48
C ALA A 190 -4.18 -13.98 15.58
N GLY A 191 -4.72 -14.59 16.64
CA GLY A 191 -4.71 -16.04 16.81
C GLY A 191 -5.46 -16.75 15.71
N MET A 192 -6.61 -16.21 15.29
CA MET A 192 -7.43 -16.73 14.21
C MET A 192 -6.65 -16.78 12.89
N VAL A 193 -6.05 -15.68 12.41
CA VAL A 193 -5.35 -15.66 11.11
C VAL A 193 -4.04 -16.44 11.12
N LEU A 194 -3.41 -16.59 12.28
CA LEU A 194 -2.15 -17.34 12.43
C LEU A 194 -2.37 -18.85 12.52
N PHE A 195 -3.46 -19.33 13.14
CA PHE A 195 -3.65 -20.75 13.48
C PHE A 195 -4.94 -21.37 12.94
N CYS A 196 -5.79 -20.59 12.25
CA CYS A 196 -7.01 -21.10 11.63
C CYS A 196 -7.14 -20.62 10.18
N GLU A 197 -7.84 -21.38 9.36
CA GLU A 197 -8.29 -20.91 8.05
C GLU A 197 -9.38 -19.86 8.23
N SER A 198 -9.20 -18.68 7.65
CA SER A 198 -10.16 -17.59 7.74
C SER A 198 -10.26 -16.80 6.44
N MET A 199 -11.40 -16.11 6.25
CA MET A 199 -11.59 -15.22 5.10
C MET A 199 -10.66 -13.99 5.13
N TYR A 200 -10.06 -13.67 6.26
CA TYR A 200 -9.18 -12.53 6.44
C TYR A 200 -7.74 -12.84 5.97
N ALA A 201 -7.34 -14.10 5.99
CA ALA A 201 -6.05 -14.58 5.47
C ALA A 201 -6.27 -15.27 4.12
N GLU A 202 -6.28 -14.49 3.05
CA GLU A 202 -6.43 -14.93 1.67
C GLU A 202 -5.26 -14.44 0.82
N LEU A 203 -4.76 -15.31 -0.05
CA LEU A 203 -3.68 -15.08 -0.99
C LEU A 203 -4.15 -15.37 -2.40
N GLN A 204 -3.95 -14.43 -3.33
CA GLN A 204 -4.11 -14.64 -4.76
C GLN A 204 -2.73 -14.71 -5.42
N MET A 205 -2.56 -15.67 -6.31
CA MET A 205 -1.31 -15.86 -7.05
C MET A 205 -1.63 -15.99 -8.53
N ALA A 206 -0.84 -15.33 -9.39
CA ALA A 206 -1.04 -15.41 -10.82
C ALA A 206 0.29 -15.35 -11.58
N ILE A 207 0.32 -16.02 -12.74
CA ILE A 207 1.37 -15.89 -13.74
C ILE A 207 0.78 -15.25 -14.98
N PHE A 208 1.43 -14.22 -15.48
CA PHE A 208 1.03 -13.50 -16.68
C PHE A 208 1.94 -13.84 -17.86
N ALA A 209 1.35 -13.96 -19.05
CA ALA A 209 2.08 -14.29 -20.28
C ALA A 209 3.07 -13.20 -20.73
N GLY A 210 2.83 -11.95 -20.34
CA GLY A 210 3.60 -10.78 -20.72
C GLY A 210 3.99 -9.90 -19.52
N THR A 211 4.13 -8.61 -19.80
CA THR A 211 4.46 -7.58 -18.82
C THR A 211 3.23 -6.85 -18.26
N GLU A 212 2.05 -7.15 -18.78
CA GLU A 212 0.78 -6.54 -18.40
C GLU A 212 -0.19 -7.57 -17.81
N ARG A 213 -1.16 -7.12 -16.98
CA ARG A 213 -2.22 -7.95 -16.36
C ARG A 213 -3.35 -8.30 -17.34
N LEU A 214 -3.03 -8.80 -18.54
CA LEU A 214 -4.03 -9.08 -19.58
C LEU A 214 -4.29 -10.58 -19.77
N THR A 215 -3.25 -11.39 -19.86
CA THR A 215 -3.36 -12.82 -20.15
C THR A 215 -2.76 -13.64 -19.03
N PHE A 216 -3.59 -14.43 -18.38
CA PHE A 216 -3.16 -15.35 -17.32
C PHE A 216 -2.68 -16.67 -17.94
N LEU A 217 -1.53 -17.14 -17.46
CA LEU A 217 -1.05 -18.51 -17.68
C LEU A 217 -1.45 -19.41 -16.52
N ASP A 218 -1.50 -18.87 -15.31
CA ASP A 218 -1.99 -19.53 -14.10
C ASP A 218 -2.65 -18.52 -13.18
N ILE A 219 -3.68 -18.95 -12.43
CA ILE A 219 -4.33 -18.17 -11.40
C ILE A 219 -4.78 -19.08 -10.27
N GLN A 220 -4.42 -18.74 -9.05
CA GLN A 220 -4.75 -19.51 -7.84
C GLN A 220 -5.25 -18.56 -6.74
N ARG A 221 -6.15 -19.07 -5.92
CA ARG A 221 -6.64 -18.38 -4.72
C ARG A 221 -6.66 -19.38 -3.57
N HIS A 222 -6.03 -19.02 -2.47
CA HIS A 222 -5.91 -19.86 -1.29
C HIS A 222 -6.30 -19.13 -0.03
N ARG A 223 -6.93 -19.85 0.90
CA ARG A 223 -7.17 -19.44 2.27
C ARG A 223 -6.44 -20.44 3.16
N GLY A 224 -5.98 -19.99 4.31
CA GLY A 224 -5.25 -20.82 5.25
C GLY A 224 -4.64 -19.98 6.35
N THR A 225 -3.81 -20.58 7.16
CA THR A 225 -3.02 -19.85 8.16
C THR A 225 -1.96 -18.99 7.47
N VAL A 226 -1.56 -17.87 8.10
CA VAL A 226 -0.50 -17.00 7.55
C VAL A 226 0.78 -17.80 7.28
N PHE A 227 1.13 -18.78 8.15
CA PHE A 227 2.30 -19.66 7.95
C PHE A 227 2.21 -20.48 6.67
N GLU A 228 1.05 -21.08 6.41
CA GLU A 228 0.82 -21.87 5.19
C GLU A 228 0.84 -21.01 3.94
N LEU A 229 0.21 -19.82 4.00
CA LEU A 229 0.13 -18.92 2.86
C LEU A 229 1.49 -18.35 2.48
N VAL A 230 2.34 -18.00 3.46
CA VAL A 230 3.72 -17.56 3.21
C VAL A 230 4.54 -18.69 2.57
N ALA A 231 4.49 -19.91 3.12
CA ALA A 231 5.21 -21.05 2.57
C ALA A 231 4.73 -21.41 1.15
N LEU A 232 3.41 -21.34 0.90
CA LEU A 232 2.82 -21.58 -0.40
C LEU A 232 3.26 -20.53 -1.43
N ALA A 233 3.24 -19.25 -1.06
CA ALA A 233 3.66 -18.15 -1.92
C ALA A 233 5.16 -18.24 -2.26
N GLU A 234 6.01 -18.53 -1.27
CA GLU A 234 7.44 -18.72 -1.48
C GLU A 234 7.69 -19.87 -2.47
N LYS A 235 7.07 -21.03 -2.24
CA LYS A 235 7.17 -22.18 -3.14
C LYS A 235 6.69 -21.85 -4.56
N TYR A 236 5.58 -21.12 -4.67
CA TYR A 236 5.03 -20.71 -5.96
C TYR A 236 5.99 -19.81 -6.73
N ILE A 237 6.56 -18.79 -6.08
CA ILE A 237 7.55 -17.92 -6.71
C ILE A 237 8.79 -18.72 -7.11
N MET A 238 9.38 -19.47 -6.17
CA MET A 238 10.62 -20.23 -6.40
C MET A 238 10.50 -21.26 -7.51
N SER A 239 9.30 -21.81 -7.74
CA SER A 239 9.04 -22.75 -8.81
C SER A 239 8.84 -22.11 -10.20
N ASN A 240 8.65 -20.78 -10.24
CA ASN A 240 8.31 -20.05 -11.48
C ASN A 240 9.29 -18.93 -11.82
N ILE A 241 10.42 -18.85 -11.11
CA ILE A 241 11.55 -17.98 -11.44
C ILE A 241 12.71 -18.78 -12.01
N HIS A 242 13.68 -18.11 -12.64
CA HIS A 242 14.84 -18.76 -13.22
C HIS A 242 15.90 -19.08 -12.16
N TRP A 243 16.64 -20.18 -12.39
CA TRP A 243 17.76 -20.60 -11.58
C TRP A 243 19.03 -20.66 -12.42
N ARG A 244 20.11 -20.06 -11.93
CA ARG A 244 21.42 -20.16 -12.56
C ARG A 244 22.22 -21.26 -11.90
N VAL A 245 22.94 -22.01 -12.72
CA VAL A 245 23.88 -23.00 -12.24
C VAL A 245 25.28 -22.39 -12.21
N HIS A 246 25.88 -22.33 -11.04
CA HIS A 246 27.24 -21.87 -10.87
C HIS A 246 28.14 -23.05 -10.53
N PHE A 247 29.24 -23.18 -11.28
CA PHE A 247 30.30 -24.17 -11.01
C PHE A 247 31.49 -23.42 -10.40
N ASP A 248 31.72 -23.64 -9.13
CA ASP A 248 32.85 -23.07 -8.39
C ASP A 248 34.09 -23.97 -8.36
N GLY A 249 34.11 -25.00 -9.19
CA GLY A 249 35.19 -26.03 -9.24
C GLY A 249 35.01 -27.15 -8.21
N SER A 250 33.98 -27.10 -7.36
CA SER A 250 33.60 -28.20 -6.48
C SER A 250 32.81 -29.26 -7.23
N LEU A 251 32.72 -30.47 -6.65
CA LEU A 251 31.90 -31.57 -7.20
C LEU A 251 30.39 -31.30 -7.02
N GLN A 252 30.00 -30.30 -6.25
CA GLN A 252 28.63 -29.93 -5.99
C GLN A 252 28.18 -28.75 -6.86
N ARG A 253 27.10 -28.95 -7.56
CA ARG A 253 26.40 -27.95 -8.37
C ARG A 253 25.69 -26.96 -7.47
N LYS A 254 25.99 -25.65 -7.58
CA LYS A 254 25.31 -24.61 -6.82
C LYS A 254 24.24 -23.96 -7.67
N GLU A 255 22.98 -24.10 -7.26
CA GLU A 255 21.83 -23.48 -7.92
C GLU A 255 21.50 -22.16 -7.20
N ILE A 256 21.46 -21.08 -7.95
CA ILE A 256 21.24 -19.72 -7.44
C ILE A 256 19.99 -19.16 -8.13
N PRO A 257 18.93 -18.80 -7.38
CA PRO A 257 17.74 -18.19 -7.96
C PRO A 257 18.04 -16.78 -8.48
N GLU A 258 17.33 -16.34 -9.51
CA GLU A 258 17.46 -14.96 -10.06
C GLU A 258 17.02 -13.87 -9.09
N ILE A 259 16.12 -14.19 -8.15
CA ILE A 259 15.67 -13.33 -7.06
C ILE A 259 16.07 -14.02 -5.75
N PRO A 260 16.77 -13.34 -4.82
CA PRO A 260 17.18 -13.94 -3.56
C PRO A 260 16.03 -14.49 -2.74
N ALA A 261 16.13 -15.75 -2.28
CA ALA A 261 15.08 -16.39 -1.50
C ALA A 261 14.77 -15.64 -0.21
N ASP A 262 15.79 -15.08 0.45
CA ASP A 262 15.62 -14.31 1.68
C ASP A 262 14.86 -13.00 1.44
N ALA A 263 15.08 -12.34 0.29
CA ALA A 263 14.32 -11.14 -0.09
C ALA A 263 12.86 -11.46 -0.40
N ILE A 264 12.58 -12.59 -1.08
CA ILE A 264 11.20 -13.06 -1.34
C ILE A 264 10.49 -13.35 -0.02
N ARG A 265 11.12 -14.13 0.86
CA ARG A 265 10.55 -14.51 2.16
C ARG A 265 10.26 -13.28 3.01
N GLU A 266 11.20 -12.36 3.13
CA GLU A 266 11.02 -11.11 3.88
C GLU A 266 9.86 -10.27 3.31
N ALA A 267 9.76 -10.13 1.98
CA ALA A 267 8.66 -9.39 1.35
C ALA A 267 7.30 -10.06 1.58
N LEU A 268 7.23 -11.39 1.51
CA LEU A 268 6.00 -12.15 1.78
C LEU A 268 5.55 -11.99 3.22
N ILE A 269 6.44 -12.15 4.18
CA ILE A 269 6.14 -12.02 5.60
C ILE A 269 5.68 -10.59 5.90
N ASN A 270 6.42 -9.57 5.41
CA ASN A 270 6.05 -8.18 5.57
C ASN A 270 4.67 -7.89 4.98
N SER A 271 4.30 -8.55 3.87
CA SER A 271 2.99 -8.36 3.26
C SER A 271 1.84 -8.79 4.18
N PHE A 272 2.02 -9.79 5.04
CA PHE A 272 1.04 -10.21 6.04
C PHE A 272 1.16 -9.41 7.35
N CYS A 273 2.39 -9.06 7.79
CA CYS A 273 2.60 -8.23 8.98
C CYS A 273 1.99 -6.84 8.85
N HIS A 274 2.01 -6.26 7.65
CA HIS A 274 1.53 -4.91 7.37
C HIS A 274 0.18 -4.84 6.66
N LYS A 275 -0.48 -5.99 6.45
CA LYS A 275 -1.82 -6.07 5.87
C LYS A 275 -2.84 -5.30 6.69
N ASP A 276 -3.71 -4.56 6.02
CA ASP A 276 -4.97 -4.09 6.61
C ASP A 276 -6.01 -5.21 6.54
N TYR A 277 -6.09 -6.00 7.60
CA TYR A 277 -7.05 -7.11 7.68
C TYR A 277 -8.51 -6.63 7.73
N GLY A 278 -8.76 -5.39 8.13
CA GLY A 278 -10.09 -4.80 8.11
C GLY A 278 -10.60 -4.43 6.72
N ALA A 279 -9.71 -4.31 5.73
CA ALA A 279 -10.06 -3.95 4.35
C ALA A 279 -10.63 -5.11 3.53
N CYS A 280 -10.65 -6.36 4.05
CA CYS A 280 -11.16 -7.56 3.36
C CYS A 280 -10.58 -7.78 1.95
N GLN A 281 -9.35 -7.35 1.70
CA GLN A 281 -8.63 -7.55 0.44
C GLN A 281 -7.58 -8.65 0.61
N SER A 282 -7.30 -9.37 -0.48
CA SER A 282 -6.30 -10.43 -0.49
C SER A 282 -4.88 -9.89 -0.67
N ASN A 283 -3.88 -10.56 -0.10
CA ASN A 283 -2.50 -10.41 -0.54
C ASN A 283 -2.37 -10.99 -1.96
N GLU A 284 -1.48 -10.42 -2.76
CA GLU A 284 -1.28 -10.90 -4.14
C GLU A 284 0.19 -11.18 -4.44
N VAL A 285 0.43 -12.25 -5.20
CA VAL A 285 1.70 -12.54 -5.87
C VAL A 285 1.43 -12.58 -7.36
N ALA A 286 2.07 -11.69 -8.11
CA ALA A 286 1.94 -11.60 -9.55
C ALA A 286 3.31 -11.79 -10.22
N ILE A 287 3.44 -12.86 -11.01
CA ILE A 287 4.65 -13.21 -11.74
C ILE A 287 4.46 -12.81 -13.19
N TYR A 288 5.26 -11.86 -13.65
CA TYR A 288 5.33 -11.39 -15.02
C TYR A 288 6.58 -11.93 -15.72
N LYS A 289 6.67 -11.70 -17.02
CA LYS A 289 7.86 -12.06 -17.79
C LYS A 289 9.12 -11.32 -17.33
N ASP A 290 8.96 -10.06 -16.90
CA ASP A 290 10.04 -9.13 -16.53
C ASP A 290 10.20 -8.88 -15.03
N ARG A 291 9.23 -9.30 -14.19
CA ARG A 291 9.23 -9.02 -12.75
C ARG A 291 8.32 -9.93 -11.95
N VAL A 292 8.53 -9.94 -10.64
CA VAL A 292 7.61 -10.50 -9.63
C VAL A 292 7.14 -9.35 -8.75
N GLU A 293 5.84 -9.25 -8.53
CA GLU A 293 5.21 -8.28 -7.64
C GLU A 293 4.58 -8.99 -6.44
N ILE A 294 4.88 -8.51 -5.23
CA ILE A 294 4.25 -8.95 -3.98
C ILE A 294 3.48 -7.75 -3.43
N TYR A 295 2.16 -7.83 -3.42
CA TYR A 295 1.26 -6.78 -2.97
C TYR A 295 0.66 -7.12 -1.61
N ASN A 296 0.63 -6.14 -0.71
CA ASN A 296 -0.19 -6.18 0.50
C ASN A 296 -1.20 -5.04 0.53
N PRO A 297 -2.47 -5.33 0.88
CA PRO A 297 -3.47 -4.30 1.12
C PRO A 297 -3.16 -3.52 2.40
N GLY A 298 -3.36 -2.22 2.34
CA GLY A 298 -3.13 -1.29 3.44
C GLY A 298 -2.12 -0.20 3.08
N SER A 299 -2.46 1.05 3.42
CA SER A 299 -1.63 2.22 3.13
C SER A 299 -0.24 2.09 3.76
N PHE A 300 0.79 2.57 3.06
CA PHE A 300 2.10 2.78 3.68
C PHE A 300 1.97 3.84 4.79
N PRO A 301 2.80 3.79 5.86
CA PRO A 301 2.71 4.76 6.95
C PRO A 301 2.78 6.20 6.43
N GLU A 302 1.85 7.04 6.90
CA GLU A 302 1.74 8.43 6.44
C GLU A 302 2.96 9.24 6.84
N GLY A 303 3.50 10.02 5.92
CA GLY A 303 4.68 10.86 6.13
C GLY A 303 6.01 10.13 5.91
N TYR A 304 6.00 8.81 5.71
CA TYR A 304 7.21 8.01 5.48
C TYR A 304 7.34 7.55 4.03
N LYS A 305 8.59 7.31 3.63
CA LYS A 305 8.96 6.68 2.35
C LYS A 305 9.75 5.39 2.62
N PRO A 306 9.76 4.43 1.69
CA PRO A 306 10.55 3.21 1.84
C PRO A 306 12.04 3.47 2.10
N GLU A 307 12.58 4.53 1.50
CA GLU A 307 13.97 4.96 1.63
C GLU A 307 14.36 5.30 3.08
N ASP A 308 13.43 5.85 3.86
CA ASP A 308 13.65 6.24 5.26
C ASP A 308 13.97 5.01 6.13
N PHE A 309 13.35 3.86 5.81
CA PHE A 309 13.59 2.59 6.50
C PHE A 309 14.81 1.83 5.95
N ILE A 310 15.18 2.05 4.68
CA ILE A 310 16.37 1.43 4.07
C ILE A 310 17.64 2.08 4.61
N SER A 311 17.66 3.41 4.77
CA SER A 311 18.78 4.14 5.37
C SER A 311 19.05 3.71 6.81
N GLY A 312 18.01 3.26 7.53
CA GLY A 312 18.07 2.87 8.93
C GLY A 312 17.92 4.04 9.90
N ASP A 313 17.54 5.22 9.40
CA ASP A 313 17.34 6.42 10.22
C ASP A 313 16.00 6.36 10.98
N GLU A 314 15.03 5.60 10.45
CA GLU A 314 13.70 5.47 11.04
C GLU A 314 13.50 4.12 11.75
N ARG A 315 12.67 4.17 12.79
CA ARG A 315 12.24 2.99 13.54
C ARG A 315 11.06 2.31 12.86
N PRO A 316 10.88 0.97 13.06
CA PRO A 316 9.77 0.24 12.45
C PRO A 316 8.41 0.76 12.93
N VAL A 317 7.54 1.05 11.98
CA VAL A 317 6.12 1.33 12.22
C VAL A 317 5.34 0.04 11.93
N ARG A 318 4.84 -0.63 12.98
CA ARG A 318 4.15 -1.92 12.86
C ARG A 318 2.64 -1.69 12.84
N ARG A 319 1.97 -2.19 11.80
CA ARG A 319 0.50 -2.16 11.71
C ARG A 319 -0.13 -3.21 12.64
N ASN A 320 0.42 -4.43 12.62
CA ASN A 320 -0.07 -5.56 13.41
C ASN A 320 1.06 -6.08 14.32
N PRO A 321 1.35 -5.40 15.45
CA PRO A 321 2.48 -5.74 16.30
C PRO A 321 2.36 -7.14 16.94
N LEU A 322 1.15 -7.62 17.25
CA LEU A 322 0.95 -8.95 17.83
C LEU A 322 1.24 -10.04 16.80
N ILE A 323 0.67 -9.94 15.58
CA ILE A 323 0.96 -10.86 14.48
C ILE A 323 2.46 -10.88 14.17
N THR A 324 3.09 -9.69 14.10
CA THR A 324 4.54 -9.56 13.85
C THR A 324 5.36 -10.24 14.95
N SER A 325 4.96 -10.11 16.22
CA SER A 325 5.68 -10.74 17.35
C SER A 325 5.61 -12.27 17.28
N ILE A 326 4.44 -12.81 16.92
CA ILE A 326 4.28 -14.26 16.77
C ILE A 326 5.14 -14.81 15.60
N LEU A 327 5.15 -14.13 14.47
CA LEU A 327 6.01 -14.50 13.34
C LEU A 327 7.51 -14.37 13.68
N TYR A 328 7.87 -13.41 14.52
CA TYR A 328 9.25 -13.29 15.04
C TYR A 328 9.66 -14.49 15.89
N TYR A 329 8.78 -14.98 16.78
CA TYR A 329 9.14 -16.09 17.67
C TYR A 329 9.45 -17.38 16.89
N SER A 330 8.85 -17.62 15.75
CA SER A 330 9.12 -18.79 14.90
C SER A 330 10.34 -18.65 13.96
N LYS A 331 11.15 -17.62 14.09
CA LYS A 331 12.25 -17.25 13.18
C LYS A 331 11.80 -16.77 11.78
N ASP A 332 10.52 -16.64 11.56
CA ASP A 332 10.03 -16.19 10.25
C ASP A 332 10.28 -14.70 10.01
N VAL A 333 10.44 -13.91 11.07
CA VAL A 333 10.70 -12.46 11.02
C VAL A 333 11.87 -12.05 11.93
N GLU A 334 12.63 -11.05 11.53
CA GLU A 334 13.55 -10.32 12.40
C GLU A 334 12.89 -9.06 12.98
N SER A 335 13.11 -8.80 14.27
CA SER A 335 12.31 -7.85 15.07
C SER A 335 12.68 -6.37 14.94
N PHE A 336 13.85 -6.02 14.35
CA PHE A 336 14.44 -4.70 14.47
C PHE A 336 14.06 -3.68 13.39
N GLY A 337 13.03 -3.94 12.58
CA GLY A 337 12.57 -2.99 11.55
C GLY A 337 13.49 -2.86 10.34
N THR A 338 14.33 -3.84 10.15
CA THR A 338 15.29 -3.90 9.04
C THR A 338 14.74 -4.59 7.80
N GLY A 339 13.43 -4.87 7.76
CA GLY A 339 12.81 -5.69 6.69
C GLY A 339 13.04 -5.12 5.29
N LEU A 340 12.72 -3.84 5.05
CA LEU A 340 12.97 -3.22 3.74
C LEU A 340 14.47 -3.09 3.45
N LYS A 341 15.29 -2.83 4.47
CA LYS A 341 16.75 -2.81 4.33
C LYS A 341 17.29 -4.19 3.97
N ARG A 342 16.83 -5.26 4.62
CA ARG A 342 17.25 -6.65 4.30
C ARG A 342 16.88 -7.06 2.87
N ILE A 343 15.68 -6.68 2.40
CA ILE A 343 15.29 -6.87 1.00
C ILE A 343 16.28 -6.15 0.09
N ALA A 344 16.59 -4.88 0.39
CA ALA A 344 17.52 -4.07 -0.40
C ALA A 344 18.93 -4.66 -0.39
N ASP A 345 19.46 -5.02 0.78
CA ASP A 345 20.81 -5.58 0.95
C ASP A 345 20.94 -6.92 0.19
N ALA A 346 19.99 -7.86 0.38
CA ALA A 346 20.00 -9.15 -0.31
C ALA A 346 19.89 -8.98 -1.84
N CYS A 347 19.05 -8.05 -2.31
CA CYS A 347 18.94 -7.77 -3.74
C CYS A 347 20.21 -7.13 -4.31
N ASN A 348 20.85 -6.21 -3.58
CA ASN A 348 22.09 -5.57 -3.99
C ASN A 348 23.24 -6.58 -4.06
N GLU A 349 23.38 -7.46 -3.08
CA GLU A 349 24.38 -8.55 -3.06
C GLU A 349 24.21 -9.50 -4.25
N ALA A 350 22.98 -9.80 -4.62
CA ALA A 350 22.66 -10.69 -5.74
C ALA A 350 22.61 -9.98 -7.10
N ASN A 351 22.83 -8.66 -7.17
CA ASN A 351 22.60 -7.83 -8.35
C ASN A 351 21.18 -7.97 -8.93
N CYS A 352 20.18 -8.17 -8.07
CA CYS A 352 18.77 -8.20 -8.42
C CYS A 352 18.18 -6.79 -8.31
N ARG A 353 17.65 -6.25 -9.39
CA ARG A 353 16.96 -4.96 -9.35
C ARG A 353 15.63 -5.10 -8.63
N PHE A 354 15.28 -4.12 -7.82
CA PHE A 354 14.04 -4.09 -7.08
C PHE A 354 13.45 -2.67 -7.02
N ALA A 355 12.18 -2.55 -6.67
CA ALA A 355 11.52 -1.27 -6.41
C ALA A 355 10.40 -1.44 -5.38
N PHE A 356 10.08 -0.37 -4.69
CA PHE A 356 8.92 -0.26 -3.81
C PHE A 356 7.90 0.70 -4.41
N LYS A 357 6.63 0.30 -4.45
CA LYS A 357 5.55 1.13 -4.97
C LYS A 357 4.49 1.37 -3.90
N ILE A 358 4.26 2.62 -3.54
CA ILE A 358 3.15 3.03 -2.69
C ILE A 358 1.93 3.26 -3.58
N MET A 359 0.85 2.55 -3.28
CA MET A 359 -0.43 2.67 -3.97
C MET A 359 -1.50 3.21 -3.01
N LYS A 360 -2.58 3.77 -3.55
CA LYS A 360 -3.73 4.20 -2.71
C LYS A 360 -4.34 3.05 -1.92
N SER A 361 -4.31 1.83 -2.47
CA SER A 361 -4.92 0.62 -1.88
C SER A 361 -3.93 -0.23 -1.09
N GLY A 362 -2.62 0.01 -1.20
CA GLY A 362 -1.63 -0.86 -0.58
C GLY A 362 -0.19 -0.55 -0.96
N PHE A 363 0.67 -1.53 -0.72
CA PHE A 363 2.10 -1.46 -0.96
C PHE A 363 2.57 -2.64 -1.80
N VAL A 364 3.50 -2.41 -2.73
CA VAL A 364 4.03 -3.45 -3.62
C VAL A 364 5.55 -3.49 -3.54
N VAL A 365 6.08 -4.69 -3.29
CA VAL A 365 7.50 -4.98 -3.53
C VAL A 365 7.64 -5.57 -4.93
N VAL A 366 8.50 -4.98 -5.74
CA VAL A 366 8.76 -5.39 -7.12
C VAL A 366 10.18 -5.92 -7.21
N PHE A 367 10.34 -7.14 -7.66
CA PHE A 367 11.63 -7.74 -8.01
C PHE A 367 11.69 -7.87 -9.53
N PHE A 368 12.65 -7.22 -10.17
CA PHE A 368 12.84 -7.34 -11.61
C PHE A 368 13.62 -8.61 -11.92
N ARG A 369 13.12 -9.36 -12.88
CA ARG A 369 13.75 -10.59 -13.33
C ARG A 369 14.98 -10.25 -14.17
N SER A 370 16.01 -11.07 -14.07
CA SER A 370 17.15 -10.96 -14.97
C SER A 370 16.65 -11.32 -16.38
N GLU A 371 17.03 -10.53 -17.37
CA GLU A 371 16.86 -10.95 -18.77
C GLU A 371 17.52 -12.32 -18.91
N SER A 372 16.71 -13.36 -19.07
CA SER A 372 17.21 -14.70 -19.27
C SER A 372 18.06 -14.72 -20.54
N HIS A 373 19.14 -15.51 -20.56
CA HIS A 373 19.84 -15.91 -21.78
C HIS A 373 18.97 -16.76 -22.73
N ASP A 374 17.67 -16.94 -22.47
CA ASP A 374 16.66 -17.19 -23.51
C ASP A 374 16.56 -16.03 -24.52
N ALA A 375 17.36 -14.98 -24.32
CA ALA A 375 17.69 -13.99 -25.33
C ALA A 375 18.31 -14.60 -26.60
N GLN A 376 18.74 -15.84 -26.60
CA GLN A 376 19.07 -16.49 -27.88
C GLN A 376 17.83 -17.09 -28.60
N ASP A 377 16.78 -17.51 -27.87
CA ASP A 377 15.53 -17.95 -28.49
C ASP A 377 14.43 -16.88 -28.47
N ASN A 378 14.39 -15.96 -27.47
CA ASN A 378 13.47 -14.82 -27.44
C ASN A 378 14.10 -13.50 -27.94
N ALA A 379 15.42 -13.39 -28.11
CA ALA A 379 16.04 -12.36 -28.95
C ALA A 379 15.58 -12.51 -30.41
N GLN A 380 15.12 -13.70 -30.79
CA GLN A 380 14.41 -13.83 -32.08
C GLN A 380 12.98 -13.25 -32.02
N VAL A 381 12.25 -13.24 -30.91
CA VAL A 381 10.87 -12.72 -30.84
C VAL A 381 10.86 -11.24 -30.44
N GLY A 382 11.57 -10.81 -29.42
CA GLY A 382 11.65 -9.39 -29.05
C GLY A 382 12.59 -8.56 -29.92
N ALA A 383 13.65 -9.19 -30.49
CA ALA A 383 14.45 -8.59 -31.56
C ALA A 383 13.70 -8.61 -32.89
N GLN A 384 12.74 -9.53 -33.07
CA GLN A 384 11.84 -9.47 -34.24
C GLN A 384 10.88 -8.28 -34.13
N ASP A 385 10.32 -7.94 -32.93
CA ASP A 385 9.42 -6.79 -32.78
C ASP A 385 10.18 -5.45 -32.84
N ALA A 386 11.33 -5.33 -32.18
CA ALA A 386 12.18 -4.14 -32.29
C ALA A 386 12.86 -4.04 -33.67
N ALA A 387 13.23 -5.19 -34.26
CA ALA A 387 13.71 -5.23 -35.64
C ALA A 387 12.58 -4.98 -36.65
N GLN A 388 11.34 -5.41 -36.36
CA GLN A 388 10.17 -5.12 -37.19
C GLN A 388 9.82 -3.63 -37.18
N VAL A 389 9.86 -2.95 -36.04
CA VAL A 389 9.69 -1.48 -35.96
C VAL A 389 10.82 -0.78 -36.71
N GLY A 390 12.07 -1.15 -36.48
CA GLY A 390 13.21 -0.57 -37.20
C GLY A 390 13.24 -0.88 -38.70
N ILE A 391 12.78 -2.07 -39.13
CA ILE A 391 12.67 -2.44 -40.56
C ILE A 391 11.48 -1.75 -41.22
N ARG A 392 10.36 -1.62 -40.53
CA ARG A 392 9.20 -0.85 -41.01
C ARG A 392 9.59 0.59 -41.35
N ASP A 393 10.26 1.26 -40.41
CA ASP A 393 10.70 2.65 -40.61
C ASP A 393 11.73 2.78 -41.75
N LYS A 394 12.63 1.81 -41.88
CA LYS A 394 13.54 1.72 -42.99
C LYS A 394 12.83 1.53 -44.36
N ILE A 395 11.80 0.67 -44.40
CA ILE A 395 10.98 0.46 -45.60
C ILE A 395 10.24 1.75 -45.98
N LEU A 396 9.59 2.39 -45.00
CA LEU A 396 8.87 3.65 -45.25
C LEU A 396 9.80 4.79 -45.67
N ALA A 397 11.00 4.88 -45.10
CA ALA A 397 12.03 5.83 -45.51
C ALA A 397 12.54 5.54 -46.91
N CYS A 398 12.79 4.28 -47.26
CA CYS A 398 13.20 3.85 -48.60
C CYS A 398 12.12 4.14 -49.63
N CYS A 399 10.84 4.01 -49.27
CA CYS A 399 9.69 4.15 -50.16
C CYS A 399 9.14 5.58 -50.24
N GLN A 400 9.85 6.61 -49.79
CA GLN A 400 9.48 8.02 -50.04
C GLN A 400 9.43 8.32 -51.54
N GLU A 401 10.22 7.59 -52.34
CA GLU A 401 10.15 7.51 -53.81
C GLU A 401 9.72 6.10 -54.21
N PRO A 402 9.11 5.94 -55.44
CA PRO A 402 8.68 4.61 -55.90
C PRO A 402 9.85 3.63 -56.04
N ARG A 403 9.91 2.57 -55.23
CA ARG A 403 10.97 1.54 -55.23
C ARG A 403 10.41 0.15 -55.55
N SER A 404 11.19 -0.63 -56.25
CA SER A 404 10.87 -2.04 -56.54
C SER A 404 11.13 -2.92 -55.28
N ARG A 405 10.50 -4.09 -55.24
CA ARG A 405 10.72 -5.07 -54.15
C ARG A 405 12.18 -5.53 -54.01
N ILE A 406 12.96 -5.50 -55.11
CA ILE A 406 14.38 -5.87 -55.09
C ILE A 406 15.20 -4.74 -54.45
N GLU A 407 14.94 -3.48 -54.81
CA GLU A 407 15.62 -2.32 -54.24
C GLU A 407 15.32 -2.19 -52.72
N ILE A 408 14.07 -2.44 -52.32
CA ILE A 408 13.69 -2.42 -50.90
C ILE A 408 14.40 -3.55 -50.16
N ALA A 409 14.48 -4.76 -50.73
CA ALA A 409 15.19 -5.89 -50.12
C ALA A 409 16.68 -5.59 -49.94
N ALA A 410 17.31 -5.03 -50.95
CA ALA A 410 18.73 -4.61 -50.89
C ALA A 410 18.97 -3.53 -49.84
N TYR A 411 18.10 -2.50 -49.78
CA TYR A 411 18.20 -1.42 -48.79
C TYR A 411 18.02 -1.90 -47.35
N CYS A 412 17.08 -2.84 -47.11
CA CYS A 412 16.80 -3.41 -45.80
C CYS A 412 17.69 -4.60 -45.44
N GLY A 413 18.62 -5.02 -46.31
CA GLY A 413 19.55 -6.13 -46.07
C GLY A 413 18.91 -7.52 -46.17
N TYR A 414 17.78 -7.66 -46.86
CA TYR A 414 17.08 -8.94 -47.04
C TYR A 414 17.69 -9.78 -48.16
N LYS A 415 18.09 -11.01 -47.83
CA LYS A 415 18.57 -11.99 -48.83
C LYS A 415 17.44 -12.59 -49.68
N SER A 416 16.19 -12.59 -49.17
CA SER A 416 15.02 -13.15 -49.83
C SER A 416 13.91 -12.11 -50.03
N VAL A 417 13.63 -11.76 -51.25
CA VAL A 417 12.51 -10.87 -51.62
C VAL A 417 11.15 -11.45 -51.23
N ARG A 418 11.03 -12.80 -51.22
CA ARG A 418 9.79 -13.48 -50.84
C ARG A 418 9.50 -13.32 -49.32
N SER A 419 10.54 -13.43 -48.51
CA SER A 419 10.43 -13.20 -47.05
C SER A 419 10.04 -11.74 -46.76
N LEU A 420 10.72 -10.77 -47.37
CA LEU A 420 10.38 -9.34 -47.23
C LEU A 420 8.91 -9.07 -47.59
N MET A 421 8.45 -9.65 -48.70
CA MET A 421 7.06 -9.49 -49.14
C MET A 421 6.04 -9.98 -48.12
N GLN A 422 6.23 -11.19 -47.57
CA GLN A 422 5.29 -11.81 -46.67
C GLN A 422 5.31 -11.17 -45.28
N SER A 423 6.51 -10.88 -44.76
CA SER A 423 6.67 -10.42 -43.38
C SER A 423 6.48 -8.91 -43.19
N HIS A 424 6.71 -8.09 -44.22
CA HIS A 424 6.72 -6.64 -44.06
C HIS A 424 5.92 -5.86 -45.10
N LEU A 425 6.10 -6.12 -46.42
CA LEU A 425 5.43 -5.32 -47.44
C LEU A 425 3.92 -5.57 -47.47
N LYS A 426 3.49 -6.84 -47.33
CA LYS A 426 2.06 -7.18 -47.30
C LYS A 426 1.30 -6.54 -46.14
N PRO A 427 1.78 -6.61 -44.88
CA PRO A 427 1.16 -5.89 -43.76
C PRO A 427 1.11 -4.37 -43.94
N LEU A 428 2.15 -3.75 -44.53
CA LEU A 428 2.19 -2.32 -44.78
C LEU A 428 1.23 -1.88 -45.92
N LEU A 429 0.97 -2.75 -46.86
CA LEU A 429 -0.05 -2.55 -47.92
C LEU A 429 -1.46 -2.68 -47.33
N GLU A 430 -1.70 -3.70 -46.48
CA GLU A 430 -2.97 -3.94 -45.82
C GLU A 430 -3.32 -2.83 -44.81
N SER A 431 -2.32 -2.25 -44.15
CA SER A 431 -2.49 -1.09 -43.26
C SER A 431 -2.57 0.26 -43.96
N GLY A 432 -2.48 0.30 -45.29
CA GLY A 432 -2.55 1.52 -46.07
C GLY A 432 -1.31 2.42 -46.02
N GLN A 433 -0.24 2.00 -45.34
CA GLN A 433 1.00 2.79 -45.17
C GLN A 433 1.91 2.74 -46.40
N LEU A 434 1.76 1.71 -47.24
CA LEU A 434 2.34 1.60 -48.56
C LEU A 434 1.24 1.44 -49.60
N ARG A 435 1.48 1.94 -50.80
CA ARG A 435 0.62 1.67 -51.94
C ARG A 435 1.45 1.16 -53.13
N MET A 436 0.81 0.36 -53.94
CA MET A 436 1.36 -0.13 -55.19
C MET A 436 1.20 0.93 -56.32
N THR A 437 2.20 1.09 -57.17
CA THR A 437 2.11 2.01 -58.33
C THR A 437 1.27 1.45 -59.45
N ILE A 438 1.12 0.10 -59.54
CA ILE A 438 0.30 -0.59 -60.54
C ILE A 438 -0.61 -1.60 -59.79
N PRO A 439 -1.70 -1.14 -59.12
CA PRO A 439 -2.54 -2.02 -58.30
C PRO A 439 -3.22 -3.13 -59.11
N ASP A 440 -3.60 -2.86 -60.33
CA ASP A 440 -4.31 -3.81 -61.23
C ASP A 440 -3.41 -4.98 -61.70
N LYS A 441 -2.09 -4.83 -61.55
CA LYS A 441 -1.12 -5.88 -61.94
C LYS A 441 -0.08 -6.07 -60.83
N PRO A 442 -0.44 -6.66 -59.68
CA PRO A 442 0.44 -6.77 -58.48
C PRO A 442 1.75 -7.53 -58.77
N ASN A 443 1.74 -8.46 -59.69
CA ASN A 443 2.88 -9.30 -60.06
C ASN A 443 3.72 -8.74 -61.22
N SER A 444 3.44 -7.52 -61.69
CA SER A 444 4.20 -6.88 -62.76
C SER A 444 5.68 -6.76 -62.38
N ARG A 445 6.57 -6.97 -63.33
CA ARG A 445 8.02 -6.73 -63.18
C ARG A 445 8.34 -5.26 -62.91
N ASN A 446 7.45 -4.35 -63.36
CA ASN A 446 7.57 -2.91 -63.17
C ASN A 446 6.84 -2.40 -61.93
N GLN A 447 6.31 -3.30 -61.08
CA GLN A 447 5.63 -2.92 -59.83
C GLN A 447 6.60 -2.25 -58.86
N LYS A 448 6.22 -1.06 -58.40
CA LYS A 448 6.93 -0.31 -57.35
C LYS A 448 6.00 -0.01 -56.19
N TYR A 449 6.59 0.32 -55.05
CA TYR A 449 5.93 0.61 -53.80
C TYR A 449 6.31 2.02 -53.33
N VAL A 450 5.34 2.77 -52.80
CA VAL A 450 5.53 4.13 -52.32
C VAL A 450 4.82 4.31 -50.97
N ALA A 451 5.46 5.00 -50.03
CA ALA A 451 4.90 5.31 -48.74
C ALA A 451 3.76 6.34 -48.87
N VAL A 452 2.67 6.11 -48.18
CA VAL A 452 1.55 7.05 -48.05
C VAL A 452 1.87 8.03 -46.93
N LYS A 453 1.91 9.33 -47.22
CA LYS A 453 2.04 10.36 -46.19
C LYS A 453 0.73 10.40 -45.40
N PRO A 454 0.78 10.48 -44.04
CA PRO A 454 -0.43 10.78 -43.27
C PRO A 454 -0.98 12.13 -43.77
N GLU A 455 -2.26 12.18 -44.10
CA GLU A 455 -2.94 13.46 -44.27
C GLU A 455 -2.93 14.18 -42.91
N GLU A 456 -2.53 15.46 -42.90
CA GLU A 456 -2.56 16.35 -41.72
C GLU A 456 -3.97 16.65 -41.26
#